data_3c9ed3fd6a13c920c07f0cf1d65fc015
#
_entry.id   3c9ed3fd6a13c920c07f0cf1d65fc015
#
_cell.length_a   1.000
_cell.length_b   1.000
_cell.length_c   1.000
_cell.angle_alpha   90.00
_cell.angle_beta   90.00
_cell.angle_gamma   90.00
#
_symmetry.space_group_name_H-M   'P 1'
#
loop_
_entity.id
_entity.type
_entity.pdbx_description
1 polymer ?
#
loop_
_entity_poly.entity_id
_entity_poly.type
_entity_poly.pdbx_seq_one_letter_code
_entity_poly.pdbx_strand_id
1 'polypeptide(L)'
;IIDSTPGVGYYIATTRIAQKLNIFLLFNEFNEFKEDLYNSFISSIRKTANVDLYFHNYNRKVFETLINEANYKYTTYILMPGKFTNIAPLLESLSGRVFLLDHFHPELAGKYSSVAQNFEKDTYEALVYGLPHLKKYDHIIMVQKEEKEPIERYNGLCAFCEEYHFTHEYTDSVRNREIRQGETFMIV
;
A
#
# COMPACT_ATOMS: atom_id res chain seq x y z
N ILE A 1 -29.25 -23.28 -2.32
CA ILE A 1 -30.00 -23.79 -1.16
C ILE A 1 -30.87 -24.93 -1.65
N ILE A 2 -30.80 -26.06 -0.97
CA ILE A 2 -31.66 -27.20 -1.20
C ILE A 2 -32.88 -27.08 -0.32
N ASP A 3 -34.07 -27.24 -0.87
CA ASP A 3 -35.33 -27.24 -0.14
C ASP A 3 -36.05 -28.59 -0.35
N SER A 4 -37.01 -28.89 0.48
CA SER A 4 -37.74 -30.16 0.40
C SER A 4 -39.24 -29.92 0.48
N THR A 5 -39.97 -30.66 -0.34
CA THR A 5 -41.45 -30.70 -0.28
C THR A 5 -41.90 -32.14 -0.02
N PRO A 6 -42.71 -32.37 1.03
CA PRO A 6 -43.22 -33.68 1.31
C PRO A 6 -43.90 -34.31 0.07
N GLY A 7 -43.53 -35.53 -0.29
CA GLY A 7 -44.05 -36.23 -1.45
C GLY A 7 -43.42 -35.88 -2.79
N VAL A 8 -42.57 -34.85 -2.89
CA VAL A 8 -41.86 -34.42 -4.11
C VAL A 8 -40.36 -34.68 -4.01
N GLY A 9 -39.78 -34.65 -2.83
CA GLY A 9 -38.34 -34.85 -2.58
C GLY A 9 -37.57 -33.54 -2.42
N TYR A 10 -36.24 -33.60 -2.65
CA TYR A 10 -35.33 -32.46 -2.53
C TYR A 10 -35.15 -31.80 -3.90
N TYR A 11 -35.18 -30.48 -3.92
CA TYR A 11 -34.93 -29.68 -5.12
C TYR A 11 -34.07 -28.45 -4.85
N ILE A 12 -33.41 -27.92 -5.86
CA ILE A 12 -32.63 -26.72 -5.79
C ILE A 12 -33.56 -25.50 -5.82
N ALA A 13 -33.88 -24.92 -4.66
CA ALA A 13 -34.77 -23.78 -4.53
C ALA A 13 -34.15 -22.48 -5.09
N THR A 14 -32.83 -22.33 -5.03
CA THR A 14 -32.11 -21.22 -5.66
C THR A 14 -30.67 -21.59 -5.96
N THR A 15 -30.22 -21.22 -7.15
CA THR A 15 -28.81 -21.27 -7.55
C THR A 15 -28.09 -19.95 -7.29
N ARG A 16 -28.83 -18.89 -6.95
CA ARG A 16 -28.25 -17.60 -6.52
C ARG A 16 -27.85 -17.69 -5.05
N ILE A 17 -26.72 -18.30 -4.80
CA ILE A 17 -26.00 -18.09 -3.55
C ILE A 17 -25.42 -16.69 -3.69
N ALA A 18 -25.93 -15.74 -2.93
CA ALA A 18 -25.23 -14.48 -2.73
C ALA A 18 -23.92 -14.83 -2.03
N GLN A 19 -22.87 -15.06 -2.82
CA GLN A 19 -21.55 -15.33 -2.27
C GLN A 19 -21.13 -14.06 -1.53
N LYS A 20 -21.14 -14.14 -0.20
CA LYS A 20 -20.60 -13.09 0.63
C LYS A 20 -19.11 -12.98 0.29
N LEU A 21 -18.64 -11.78 -0.03
CA LEU A 21 -17.24 -11.56 -0.31
C LEU A 21 -16.44 -11.81 0.98
N ASN A 22 -15.45 -12.68 0.90
CA ASN A 22 -14.46 -12.85 1.95
C ASN A 22 -13.17 -12.18 1.46
N ILE A 23 -12.77 -11.11 2.13
CA ILE A 23 -11.66 -10.26 1.72
C ILE A 23 -10.51 -10.44 2.69
N PHE A 24 -9.35 -10.82 2.16
CA PHE A 24 -8.06 -10.78 2.84
C PHE A 24 -7.42 -9.44 2.56
N LEU A 25 -7.26 -8.60 3.58
CA LEU A 25 -6.63 -7.30 3.49
C LEU A 25 -5.29 -7.34 4.20
N LEU A 26 -4.19 -7.13 3.47
CA LEU A 26 -2.84 -7.21 4.00
C LEU A 26 -2.10 -5.90 3.79
N PHE A 27 -1.87 -5.18 4.88
CA PHE A 27 -1.13 -3.92 4.90
C PHE A 27 0.34 -4.12 5.29
N ASN A 28 1.17 -3.17 4.91
CA ASN A 28 2.59 -3.17 5.27
C ASN A 28 2.82 -2.86 6.75
N GLU A 29 2.14 -1.87 7.32
CA GLU A 29 2.18 -1.55 8.75
C GLU A 29 0.89 -0.85 9.18
N PHE A 30 0.69 -0.68 10.48
CA PHE A 30 -0.38 0.14 11.03
C PHE A 30 0.15 1.55 11.32
N ASN A 31 -0.54 2.54 10.79
CA ASN A 31 -0.35 3.95 11.11
C ASN A 31 -1.67 4.71 10.85
N GLU A 32 -1.71 6.00 11.19
CA GLU A 32 -2.93 6.84 11.08
C GLU A 32 -3.48 6.85 9.63
N PHE A 33 -2.60 6.98 8.63
CA PHE A 33 -3.02 6.93 7.23
C PHE A 33 -3.68 5.58 6.85
N LYS A 34 -3.14 4.47 7.33
CA LYS A 34 -3.68 3.14 7.05
C LYS A 34 -4.98 2.88 7.81
N GLU A 35 -5.15 3.50 8.98
CA GLU A 35 -6.40 3.47 9.72
C GLU A 35 -7.50 4.20 8.96
N ASP A 36 -7.25 5.40 8.45
CA ASP A 36 -8.20 6.16 7.65
C ASP A 36 -8.57 5.43 6.36
N LEU A 37 -7.58 4.84 5.67
CA LEU A 37 -7.81 4.03 4.49
C LEU A 37 -8.70 2.83 4.79
N TYR A 38 -8.44 2.11 5.88
CA TYR A 38 -9.25 0.98 6.32
C TYR A 38 -10.68 1.41 6.64
N ASN A 39 -10.87 2.48 7.41
CA ASN A 39 -12.19 2.98 7.79
C ASN A 39 -13.00 3.41 6.56
N SER A 40 -12.38 4.10 5.59
CA SER A 40 -13.00 4.46 4.32
C SER A 40 -13.38 3.24 3.49
N PHE A 41 -12.50 2.24 3.43
CA PHE A 41 -12.77 0.98 2.75
C PHE A 41 -13.95 0.24 3.37
N ILE A 42 -13.95 0.02 4.68
CA ILE A 42 -15.05 -0.67 5.39
C ILE A 42 -16.39 0.05 5.22
N SER A 43 -16.40 1.38 5.27
CA SER A 43 -17.61 2.17 5.06
C SER A 43 -18.20 2.00 3.66
N SER A 44 -17.33 1.78 2.67
CA SER A 44 -17.70 1.69 1.25
C SER A 44 -18.24 0.32 0.84
N ILE A 45 -17.75 -0.78 1.44
CA ILE A 45 -18.12 -2.16 1.03
C ILE A 45 -19.45 -2.65 1.61
N ARG A 46 -20.10 -1.89 2.48
CA ARG A 46 -21.36 -2.22 3.14
C ARG A 46 -21.32 -3.61 3.84
N LYS A 47 -22.41 -4.02 4.48
CA LYS A 47 -22.53 -5.28 5.23
C LYS A 47 -22.49 -6.58 4.39
N THR A 48 -21.99 -6.51 3.14
CA THR A 48 -22.02 -7.63 2.19
C THR A 48 -20.69 -8.41 2.11
N ALA A 49 -19.66 -7.95 2.81
CA ALA A 49 -18.35 -8.60 2.82
C ALA A 49 -17.90 -8.89 4.27
N ASN A 50 -17.11 -9.95 4.41
CA ASN A 50 -16.27 -10.19 5.60
C ASN A 50 -14.86 -9.71 5.24
N VAL A 51 -14.20 -8.99 6.13
CA VAL A 51 -12.83 -8.49 5.92
C VAL A 51 -11.98 -8.90 7.09
N ASP A 52 -10.89 -9.60 6.81
CA ASP A 52 -9.85 -9.91 7.77
C ASP A 52 -8.61 -9.09 7.43
N LEU A 53 -8.16 -8.27 8.40
CA LEU A 53 -7.02 -7.37 8.25
C LEU A 53 -5.78 -7.96 8.91
N TYR A 54 -4.68 -7.94 8.18
CA TYR A 54 -3.37 -8.43 8.60
C TYR A 54 -2.27 -7.41 8.31
N PHE A 55 -1.12 -7.55 8.99
CA PHE A 55 0.06 -6.70 8.82
C PHE A 55 1.31 -7.55 8.71
N HIS A 56 2.18 -7.22 7.76
CA HIS A 56 3.47 -7.94 7.62
C HIS A 56 4.67 -7.14 8.16
N ASN A 57 4.48 -5.88 8.55
CA ASN A 57 5.49 -5.01 9.16
C ASN A 57 6.83 -5.00 8.39
N TYR A 58 6.76 -4.88 7.05
CA TYR A 58 7.90 -4.93 6.12
C TYR A 58 8.75 -6.20 6.23
N ASN A 59 8.21 -7.26 6.84
CA ASN A 59 8.85 -8.55 6.95
C ASN A 59 8.37 -9.47 5.81
N ARG A 60 9.27 -9.74 4.87
CA ARG A 60 8.97 -10.57 3.70
C ARG A 60 8.50 -11.98 4.08
N LYS A 61 9.14 -12.60 5.07
CA LYS A 61 8.78 -13.95 5.50
C LYS A 61 7.35 -14.00 6.08
N VAL A 62 6.98 -12.97 6.84
CA VAL A 62 5.60 -12.83 7.36
C VAL A 62 4.61 -12.65 6.22
N PHE A 63 4.94 -11.78 5.25
CA PHE A 63 4.13 -11.57 4.05
C PHE A 63 3.87 -12.88 3.29
N GLU A 64 4.91 -13.65 2.99
CA GLU A 64 4.81 -14.93 2.29
C GLU A 64 4.00 -15.97 3.09
N THR A 65 4.23 -16.06 4.40
CA THR A 65 3.50 -16.97 5.28
C THR A 65 2.01 -16.65 5.30
N LEU A 66 1.65 -15.38 5.52
CA LEU A 66 0.24 -14.96 5.57
C LEU A 66 -0.48 -15.22 4.26
N ILE A 67 0.15 -14.98 3.11
CA ILE A 67 -0.45 -15.25 1.79
C ILE A 67 -0.65 -16.75 1.58
N ASN A 68 0.35 -17.58 1.89
CA ASN A 68 0.24 -19.02 1.74
C ASN A 68 -0.85 -19.61 2.64
N GLU A 69 -0.97 -19.14 3.87
CA GLU A 69 -2.01 -19.58 4.81
C GLU A 69 -3.41 -19.10 4.43
N ALA A 70 -3.49 -17.96 3.73
CA ALA A 70 -4.75 -17.36 3.28
C ALA A 70 -5.31 -18.03 2.03
N ASN A 71 -4.49 -18.76 1.26
CA ASN A 71 -4.91 -19.35 -0.01
C ASN A 71 -6.15 -20.25 0.18
N TYR A 72 -7.08 -20.19 -0.76
CA TYR A 72 -8.39 -20.89 -0.77
C TYR A 72 -9.39 -20.44 0.34
N LYS A 73 -9.04 -19.54 1.25
CA LYS A 73 -9.94 -19.09 2.31
C LYS A 73 -10.74 -17.84 1.91
N TYR A 74 -10.23 -17.08 0.94
CA TYR A 74 -10.78 -15.79 0.55
C TYR A 74 -11.13 -15.75 -0.94
N THR A 75 -12.12 -14.93 -1.27
CA THR A 75 -12.53 -14.67 -2.67
C THR A 75 -11.77 -13.50 -3.28
N THR A 76 -11.21 -12.66 -2.43
CA THR A 76 -10.52 -11.43 -2.83
C THR A 76 -9.34 -11.17 -1.90
N TYR A 77 -8.22 -10.81 -2.49
CA TYR A 77 -6.97 -10.45 -1.81
C TYR A 77 -6.62 -9.01 -2.18
N ILE A 78 -6.49 -8.16 -1.17
CA ILE A 78 -6.07 -6.75 -1.33
C ILE A 78 -4.77 -6.60 -0.56
N LEU A 79 -3.68 -6.36 -1.28
CA LEU A 79 -2.33 -6.52 -0.77
C LEU A 79 -1.52 -5.24 -0.94
N MET A 80 -0.77 -4.86 0.09
CA MET A 80 0.29 -3.85 0.05
C MET A 80 1.65 -4.52 0.17
N PRO A 81 2.27 -4.97 -0.93
CA PRO A 81 3.57 -5.65 -0.85
C PRO A 81 4.72 -4.73 -0.45
N GLY A 82 4.54 -3.40 -0.51
CA GLY A 82 5.63 -2.45 -0.33
C GLY A 82 6.68 -2.63 -1.42
N LYS A 83 7.96 -2.72 -1.04
CA LYS A 83 9.11 -2.84 -1.97
C LYS A 83 9.51 -4.30 -2.26
N PHE A 84 8.71 -5.29 -1.90
CA PHE A 84 9.06 -6.69 -2.17
C PHE A 84 9.02 -6.99 -3.67
N THR A 85 10.13 -7.46 -4.19
CA THR A 85 10.29 -7.89 -5.58
C THR A 85 10.08 -9.41 -5.71
N ASN A 86 9.94 -9.89 -6.95
CA ASN A 86 9.77 -11.33 -7.24
C ASN A 86 8.59 -11.99 -6.48
N ILE A 87 7.48 -11.26 -6.35
CA ILE A 87 6.27 -11.74 -5.68
C ILE A 87 5.26 -12.40 -6.64
N ALA A 88 5.47 -12.30 -7.95
CA ALA A 88 4.56 -12.84 -8.96
C ALA A 88 4.19 -14.32 -8.74
N PRO A 89 5.14 -15.25 -8.48
CA PRO A 89 4.80 -16.66 -8.27
C PRO A 89 3.90 -16.88 -7.05
N LEU A 90 4.07 -16.06 -6.00
CA LEU A 90 3.25 -16.14 -4.79
C LEU A 90 1.82 -15.68 -5.08
N LEU A 91 1.66 -14.58 -5.82
CA LEU A 91 0.34 -14.06 -6.18
C LEU A 91 -0.40 -14.97 -7.16
N GLU A 92 0.31 -15.62 -8.08
CA GLU A 92 -0.24 -16.59 -9.04
C GLU A 92 -0.83 -17.83 -8.38
N SER A 93 -0.36 -18.17 -7.18
CA SER A 93 -0.89 -19.32 -6.43
C SER A 93 -2.26 -19.04 -5.80
N LEU A 94 -2.67 -17.76 -5.70
CA LEU A 94 -3.91 -17.37 -5.05
C LEU A 94 -5.14 -17.73 -5.89
N SER A 95 -6.13 -18.33 -5.26
CA SER A 95 -7.37 -18.80 -5.93
C SER A 95 -8.41 -17.72 -6.16
N GLY A 96 -8.25 -16.52 -5.55
CA GLY A 96 -9.19 -15.40 -5.63
C GLY A 96 -8.69 -14.24 -6.49
N ARG A 97 -9.47 -13.16 -6.51
CA ARG A 97 -9.08 -11.92 -7.20
C ARG A 97 -8.01 -11.19 -6.39
N VAL A 98 -6.95 -10.75 -7.05
CA VAL A 98 -5.86 -10.01 -6.42
C VAL A 98 -5.88 -8.55 -6.85
N PHE A 99 -5.78 -7.65 -5.88
CA PHE A 99 -5.61 -6.21 -6.05
C PHE A 99 -4.36 -5.76 -5.31
N LEU A 100 -3.57 -4.89 -5.92
CA LEU A 100 -2.37 -4.31 -5.31
C LEU A 100 -2.63 -2.87 -4.91
N LEU A 101 -2.15 -2.48 -3.73
CA LEU A 101 -2.29 -1.12 -3.22
C LEU A 101 -0.94 -0.52 -2.86
N ASP A 102 -0.90 0.81 -2.82
CA ASP A 102 0.14 1.65 -2.25
C ASP A 102 1.37 1.81 -3.16
N HIS A 103 2.09 0.75 -3.45
CA HIS A 103 3.30 0.78 -4.27
C HIS A 103 3.04 0.21 -5.67
N PHE A 104 3.56 0.88 -6.70
CA PHE A 104 3.45 0.40 -8.07
C PHE A 104 4.53 -0.66 -8.36
N HIS A 105 4.10 -1.77 -8.92
CA HIS A 105 4.95 -2.89 -9.31
C HIS A 105 4.95 -3.03 -10.84
N PRO A 106 5.93 -2.45 -11.55
CA PRO A 106 5.97 -2.47 -13.02
C PRO A 106 5.93 -3.88 -13.60
N GLU A 107 6.59 -4.83 -12.92
CA GLU A 107 6.65 -6.24 -13.33
C GLU A 107 5.31 -6.98 -13.24
N LEU A 108 4.33 -6.38 -12.54
CA LEU A 108 2.98 -6.92 -12.37
C LEU A 108 1.94 -6.11 -13.14
N ALA A 109 2.35 -5.06 -13.84
CA ALA A 109 1.44 -4.19 -14.59
C ALA A 109 0.68 -4.97 -15.67
N GLY A 110 -0.63 -4.71 -15.77
CA GLY A 110 -1.52 -5.40 -16.72
C GLY A 110 -1.94 -6.81 -16.28
N LYS A 111 -1.30 -7.40 -15.28
CA LYS A 111 -1.66 -8.72 -14.73
C LYS A 111 -2.64 -8.61 -13.56
N TYR A 112 -2.43 -7.62 -12.70
CA TYR A 112 -3.29 -7.33 -11.56
C TYR A 112 -3.78 -5.89 -11.60
N SER A 113 -4.99 -5.66 -11.10
CA SER A 113 -5.49 -4.31 -10.86
C SER A 113 -4.72 -3.69 -9.70
N SER A 114 -4.29 -2.44 -9.86
CA SER A 114 -3.54 -1.74 -8.82
C SER A 114 -4.02 -0.30 -8.64
N VAL A 115 -3.90 0.19 -7.40
CA VAL A 115 -4.03 1.60 -7.02
C VAL A 115 -2.76 1.97 -6.27
N ALA A 116 -1.94 2.82 -6.87
CA ALA A 116 -0.65 3.21 -6.32
C ALA A 116 -0.57 4.73 -6.10
N GLN A 117 0.21 5.13 -5.11
CA GLN A 117 0.58 6.52 -4.91
C GLN A 117 1.65 6.93 -5.94
N ASN A 118 1.60 8.16 -6.40
CA ASN A 118 2.66 8.73 -7.24
C ASN A 118 3.65 9.49 -6.35
N PHE A 119 4.46 8.74 -5.61
CA PHE A 119 5.37 9.27 -4.59
C PHE A 119 6.31 10.37 -5.11
N GLU A 120 6.78 10.26 -6.33
CA GLU A 120 7.66 11.27 -6.96
C GLU A 120 6.90 12.57 -7.16
N LYS A 121 5.76 12.51 -7.86
CA LYS A 121 4.93 13.68 -8.12
C LYS A 121 4.38 14.30 -6.84
N ASP A 122 3.88 13.48 -5.93
CA ASP A 122 3.28 13.94 -4.68
C ASP A 122 4.31 14.68 -3.82
N THR A 123 5.56 14.18 -3.76
CA THR A 123 6.66 14.83 -3.06
C THR A 123 7.04 16.15 -3.71
N TYR A 124 7.19 16.17 -5.04
CA TYR A 124 7.48 17.39 -5.78
C TYR A 124 6.40 18.46 -5.56
N GLU A 125 5.12 18.12 -5.74
CA GLU A 125 4.01 19.05 -5.58
C GLU A 125 3.90 19.59 -4.13
N ALA A 126 4.13 18.75 -3.12
CA ALA A 126 4.15 19.17 -1.73
C ALA A 126 5.27 20.18 -1.45
N LEU A 127 6.46 19.98 -2.02
CA LEU A 127 7.58 20.92 -1.91
C LEU A 127 7.31 22.23 -2.65
N VAL A 128 6.70 22.18 -3.83
CA VAL A 128 6.24 23.39 -4.56
C VAL A 128 5.23 24.18 -3.73
N TYR A 129 4.26 23.50 -3.12
CA TYR A 129 3.32 24.16 -2.20
C TYR A 129 4.02 24.79 -1.00
N GLY A 130 5.03 24.10 -0.45
CA GLY A 130 5.85 24.57 0.67
C GLY A 130 6.91 25.61 0.33
N LEU A 131 7.15 25.93 -0.95
CA LEU A 131 8.22 26.80 -1.41
C LEU A 131 8.31 28.16 -0.70
N PRO A 132 7.19 28.87 -0.39
CA PRO A 132 7.28 30.14 0.35
C PRO A 132 7.97 30.00 1.71
N HIS A 133 7.86 28.84 2.35
CA HIS A 133 8.48 28.54 3.64
C HIS A 133 9.94 28.06 3.51
N LEU A 134 10.28 27.49 2.34
CA LEU A 134 11.60 26.93 2.07
C LEU A 134 12.64 27.97 1.64
N LYS A 135 12.22 29.12 1.08
CA LYS A 135 13.11 30.18 0.53
C LYS A 135 14.16 30.73 1.49
N LYS A 136 14.04 30.50 2.78
CA LYS A 136 15.02 30.92 3.80
C LYS A 136 16.11 29.89 4.07
N TYR A 137 16.06 28.77 3.38
CA TYR A 137 17.03 27.68 3.48
C TYR A 137 17.73 27.49 2.13
N ASP A 138 18.91 26.86 2.15
CA ASP A 138 19.71 26.60 0.96
C ASP A 138 19.84 25.08 0.69
N HIS A 139 19.58 24.28 1.71
CA HIS A 139 19.83 22.85 1.69
C HIS A 139 18.67 22.06 2.30
N ILE A 140 18.15 21.07 1.55
CA ILE A 140 17.04 20.23 1.99
C ILE A 140 17.54 18.81 2.21
N ILE A 141 17.33 18.27 3.39
CA ILE A 141 17.77 16.95 3.79
C ILE A 141 16.54 16.06 3.94
N MET A 142 16.41 15.05 3.08
CA MET A 142 15.37 14.05 3.24
C MET A 142 15.84 12.99 4.24
N VAL A 143 15.02 12.79 5.29
CA VAL A 143 15.23 11.77 6.30
C VAL A 143 14.19 10.69 6.12
N GLN A 144 14.60 9.58 5.55
CA GLN A 144 13.70 8.43 5.36
C GLN A 144 14.45 7.10 5.50
N LYS A 145 13.74 6.06 5.92
CA LYS A 145 14.31 4.70 6.02
C LYS A 145 14.21 4.00 4.68
N GLU A 146 15.36 3.65 4.09
CA GLU A 146 15.43 2.99 2.78
C GLU A 146 14.62 1.69 2.72
N GLU A 147 14.55 0.94 3.82
CA GLU A 147 13.82 -0.34 3.86
C GLU A 147 12.30 -0.16 3.74
N LYS A 148 11.77 0.99 4.17
CA LYS A 148 10.34 1.26 4.25
C LYS A 148 9.84 2.14 3.12
N GLU A 149 10.52 3.26 2.90
CA GLU A 149 10.05 4.32 2.02
C GLU A 149 10.52 4.14 0.57
N PRO A 150 9.68 4.46 -0.41
CA PRO A 150 10.03 4.37 -1.82
C PRO A 150 11.06 5.44 -2.21
N ILE A 151 12.02 5.05 -3.06
CA ILE A 151 13.05 5.96 -3.57
C ILE A 151 12.46 7.08 -4.43
N GLU A 152 11.29 6.87 -4.99
CA GLU A 152 10.55 7.83 -5.80
C GLU A 152 10.26 9.13 -5.03
N ARG A 153 10.14 9.08 -3.70
CA ARG A 153 10.03 10.31 -2.89
C ARG A 153 11.30 11.16 -3.01
N TYR A 154 12.46 10.52 -2.95
CA TYR A 154 13.72 11.23 -3.12
C TYR A 154 13.89 11.76 -4.55
N ASN A 155 13.43 11.04 -5.56
CA ASN A 155 13.42 11.53 -6.93
C ASN A 155 12.58 12.81 -7.06
N GLY A 156 11.43 12.88 -6.40
CA GLY A 156 10.60 14.09 -6.35
C GLY A 156 11.31 15.27 -5.66
N LEU A 157 12.07 15.02 -4.59
CA LEU A 157 12.92 16.04 -3.98
C LEU A 157 14.03 16.49 -4.94
N CYS A 158 14.71 15.57 -5.61
CA CYS A 158 15.77 15.89 -6.58
C CYS A 158 15.24 16.80 -7.69
N ALA A 159 14.11 16.44 -8.29
CA ALA A 159 13.47 17.24 -9.35
C ALA A 159 13.11 18.65 -8.86
N PHE A 160 12.54 18.77 -7.66
CA PHE A 160 12.25 20.06 -7.05
C PHE A 160 13.52 20.89 -6.81
N CYS A 161 14.56 20.30 -6.24
CA CYS A 161 15.80 21.00 -5.93
C CYS A 161 16.53 21.47 -7.18
N GLU A 162 16.50 20.67 -8.26
CA GLU A 162 17.07 21.06 -9.55
C GLU A 162 16.36 22.30 -10.13
N GLU A 163 15.02 22.30 -10.11
CA GLU A 163 14.23 23.41 -10.66
C GLU A 163 14.33 24.71 -9.83
N TYR A 164 14.32 24.59 -8.50
CA TYR A 164 14.29 25.73 -7.60
C TYR A 164 15.65 26.08 -7.00
N HIS A 165 16.74 25.44 -7.48
CA HIS A 165 18.13 25.72 -7.10
C HIS A 165 18.47 25.50 -5.64
N PHE A 166 17.88 24.48 -5.00
CA PHE A 166 18.31 24.00 -3.70
C PHE A 166 19.37 22.92 -3.84
N THR A 167 20.25 22.82 -2.85
CA THR A 167 21.07 21.62 -2.66
C THR A 167 20.29 20.61 -1.84
N HIS A 168 20.57 19.30 -2.02
CA HIS A 168 19.84 18.26 -1.31
C HIS A 168 20.75 17.13 -0.86
N GLU A 169 20.29 16.40 0.14
CA GLU A 169 20.93 15.23 0.70
C GLU A 169 19.87 14.20 1.12
N TYR A 170 20.25 12.94 1.10
CA TYR A 170 19.48 11.82 1.63
C TYR A 170 20.19 11.25 2.86
N THR A 171 19.44 10.95 3.92
CA THR A 171 19.92 10.23 5.09
C THR A 171 18.84 9.34 5.68
N ASP A 172 19.24 8.27 6.34
CA ASP A 172 18.33 7.38 7.08
C ASP A 172 18.10 7.85 8.53
N SER A 173 18.96 8.73 9.03
CA SER A 173 18.92 9.21 10.40
C SER A 173 19.66 10.53 10.59
N VAL A 174 19.13 11.35 11.48
CA VAL A 174 19.80 12.60 11.97
C VAL A 174 20.46 12.43 13.33
N ARG A 175 20.53 11.23 13.87
CA ARG A 175 20.89 10.95 15.27
C ARG A 175 22.22 11.54 15.72
N ASN A 176 23.21 11.59 14.85
CA ASN A 176 24.56 12.08 15.16
C ASN A 176 24.97 13.23 14.23
N ARG A 177 23.99 13.89 13.61
CA ARG A 177 24.24 14.98 12.66
C ARG A 177 24.35 16.30 13.41
N GLU A 178 25.39 17.07 13.11
CA GLU A 178 25.46 18.47 13.45
C GLU A 178 24.56 19.28 12.49
N ILE A 179 23.62 20.02 13.04
CA ILE A 179 22.68 20.85 12.27
C ILE A 179 23.36 22.18 11.95
N ARG A 180 23.32 22.56 10.68
CA ARG A 180 23.96 23.80 10.20
C ARG A 180 22.91 24.85 9.82
N GLN A 181 23.31 26.08 9.85
CA GLN A 181 22.47 27.20 9.39
C GLN A 181 22.18 27.01 7.88
N GLY A 182 20.94 27.26 7.45
CA GLY A 182 20.51 27.08 6.06
C GLY A 182 19.99 25.68 5.72
N GLU A 183 20.11 24.71 6.62
CA GLU A 183 19.55 23.37 6.45
C GLU A 183 18.08 23.33 6.87
N THR A 184 17.30 22.54 6.15
CA THR A 184 15.94 22.11 6.54
C THR A 184 15.77 20.61 6.32
N PHE A 185 14.89 19.99 7.09
CA PHE A 185 14.69 18.54 7.09
C PHE A 185 13.28 18.20 6.63
N MET A 186 13.18 17.33 5.63
CA MET A 186 11.96 16.65 5.24
C MET A 186 11.97 15.27 5.87
N ILE A 187 11.10 15.04 6.84
CA ILE A 187 10.97 13.75 7.53
C ILE A 187 9.80 13.01 6.93
N VAL A 188 10.02 11.73 6.52
CA VAL A 188 9.03 10.88 5.87
C VAL A 188 8.77 9.64 6.71
#